data_e94095764c95119bedb40341e85d26aa
#
_entry.id   e94095764c95119bedb40341e85d26aa
#
_cell.length_a   1.000
_cell.length_b   1.000
_cell.length_c   1.000
_cell.angle_alpha   90.00
_cell.angle_beta   90.00
_cell.angle_gamma   90.00
#
_symmetry.space_group_name_H-M   'P 1'
#
loop_
_entity.id
_entity.type
_entity.pdbx_description
1 polymer ?
#
loop_
_entity_poly.entity_id
_entity_poly.type
_entity_poly.pdbx_seq_one_letter_code
_entity_poly.pdbx_strand_id
1 'polypeptide(L)'
;MHIQDVYSHDAYNALQPQQCVIKVDKKKFKTPFKSPEDWRDHWIYFLMVDRFDNPVKQPAGADPYLPYQGGTFEGIKQRLNYLRDLGVGAIWLSPVQFNPQWFENYYGGYGIQDFMRIEPRFCKDPKKALEDPDIADNEFRELVDHIHAKGMYVIGDIVLNHMGDLFNYEGMKDTQVWRDIPYDVYWRDVDGCPKGDWMAVENIQNLPIDAGPSPRNLAENKFFRRQGEGRSLPFGDFSCLKELVTEYQDHETNSYLVRNILIRAYQIFMAKFDIDGYRIDTLQYVHRDFSRIFGNAMREYAQSIGKKNFICFGEVWDDNNEEQIANFIGRNTSTDEGIIGVDTAIDFPMRKRLVNVIKGFDAPKTLADHYETRKNVLKTISSSHGDASGHYITFLDNHDLNERFHVNEWSEQTTMALACIFCMAGTPCRNCNTKLTPLDNPILTPPVVKIILLSLFI
;
A
#
# COMPACT_ATOMS: atom_id res chain seq x y z
N MET A 1 16.05 11.49 10.84
CA MET A 1 17.03 10.48 10.36
C MET A 1 17.49 10.88 8.96
N HIS A 2 18.81 10.89 8.69
CA HIS A 2 19.35 11.10 7.36
C HIS A 2 19.52 9.76 6.63
N ILE A 3 19.60 9.77 5.29
CA ILE A 3 19.81 8.54 4.54
C ILE A 3 21.16 7.87 4.89
N GLN A 4 22.18 8.67 5.29
CA GLN A 4 23.45 8.14 5.78
C GLN A 4 23.28 7.34 7.07
N ASP A 5 22.36 7.74 7.96
CA ASP A 5 22.07 7.00 9.19
C ASP A 5 21.45 5.65 8.85
N VAL A 6 20.59 5.61 7.82
CA VAL A 6 20.02 4.37 7.28
C VAL A 6 21.11 3.47 6.69
N TYR A 7 22.11 4.02 6.00
CA TYR A 7 23.20 3.26 5.44
C TYR A 7 24.17 2.70 6.50
N SER A 8 24.29 3.36 7.63
CA SER A 8 25.09 2.88 8.76
C SER A 8 24.31 1.92 9.67
N HIS A 9 23.01 1.80 9.49
CA HIS A 9 22.17 0.92 10.30
C HIS A 9 22.40 -0.56 9.98
N ASP A 10 22.22 -1.44 10.97
CA ASP A 10 22.35 -2.90 10.80
C ASP A 10 21.49 -3.47 9.66
N ALA A 11 20.33 -2.85 9.40
CA ALA A 11 19.48 -3.20 8.27
C ALA A 11 20.13 -2.93 6.91
N TYR A 12 21.00 -1.91 6.79
CA TYR A 12 21.76 -1.68 5.57
C TYR A 12 22.82 -2.76 5.33
N ASN A 13 23.46 -3.22 6.39
CA ASN A 13 24.46 -4.30 6.29
C ASN A 13 23.80 -5.62 5.85
N ALA A 14 22.51 -5.81 6.14
CA ALA A 14 21.72 -6.92 5.63
C ALA A 14 21.48 -6.87 4.11
N LEU A 15 21.75 -5.75 3.44
CA LEU A 15 21.65 -5.61 1.98
C LEU A 15 22.79 -6.28 1.22
N GLN A 16 23.85 -6.73 1.91
CA GLN A 16 24.90 -7.50 1.28
C GLN A 16 24.37 -8.92 0.99
N PRO A 17 24.56 -9.45 -0.23
CA PRO A 17 23.99 -10.76 -0.63
C PRO A 17 24.33 -11.92 0.31
N GLN A 18 25.35 -11.77 1.11
CA GLN A 18 25.82 -12.79 2.06
C GLN A 18 25.33 -12.56 3.51
N GLN A 19 24.61 -11.47 3.75
CA GLN A 19 24.19 -11.06 5.09
C GLN A 19 22.73 -10.59 5.09
N CYS A 20 21.84 -11.48 4.70
CA CYS A 20 20.40 -11.24 4.82
C CYS A 20 19.95 -11.25 6.29
N VAL A 21 20.54 -10.35 7.09
CA VAL A 21 20.34 -10.36 8.52
C VAL A 21 20.09 -8.99 9.03
N ILE A 22 18.90 -8.82 9.47
CA ILE A 22 18.62 -7.76 10.40
C ILE A 22 19.05 -8.26 11.78
N LYS A 23 20.12 -7.69 12.34
CA LYS A 23 20.44 -7.88 13.73
C LYS A 23 19.48 -7.03 14.54
N VAL A 24 18.40 -7.63 14.95
CA VAL A 24 17.58 -7.09 16.00
C VAL A 24 17.98 -7.84 17.28
N ASP A 25 18.45 -7.13 18.27
CA ASP A 25 18.77 -7.62 19.61
C ASP A 25 19.70 -8.82 19.68
N LYS A 26 20.74 -8.90 18.85
CA LYS A 26 21.71 -10.01 18.85
C LYS A 26 21.07 -11.40 18.71
N LYS A 27 19.81 -11.49 18.30
CA LYS A 27 19.14 -12.75 18.02
C LYS A 27 19.64 -13.35 16.72
N LYS A 28 19.79 -14.66 16.69
CA LYS A 28 20.13 -15.42 15.49
C LYS A 28 19.16 -15.12 14.37
N PHE A 29 19.70 -15.07 13.15
CA PHE A 29 18.99 -15.09 11.89
C PHE A 29 17.69 -15.86 11.91
N LYS A 30 16.64 -15.23 11.47
CA LYS A 30 15.45 -15.91 11.02
C LYS A 30 15.54 -16.04 9.50
N THR A 31 15.47 -17.26 8.98
CA THR A 31 15.29 -17.47 7.54
C THR A 31 13.99 -16.76 7.15
N PRO A 32 13.97 -15.95 6.07
CA PRO A 32 12.75 -15.31 5.61
C PRO A 32 11.63 -16.33 5.37
N PHE A 33 10.40 -15.95 5.61
CA PHE A 33 9.25 -16.79 5.29
C PHE A 33 9.25 -17.10 3.78
N LYS A 34 9.08 -18.38 3.42
CA LYS A 34 9.18 -18.82 2.03
C LYS A 34 8.07 -18.17 1.20
N SER A 35 8.42 -17.52 0.09
CA SER A 35 7.44 -17.00 -0.86
C SER A 35 6.51 -18.09 -1.43
N PRO A 36 5.28 -17.75 -1.83
CA PRO A 36 4.41 -18.69 -2.52
C PRO A 36 5.01 -19.12 -3.87
N GLU A 37 4.62 -20.27 -4.37
CA GLU A 37 5.00 -20.71 -5.72
C GLU A 37 4.22 -19.91 -6.77
N ASP A 38 2.93 -19.73 -6.55
CA ASP A 38 2.06 -18.90 -7.38
C ASP A 38 1.11 -18.09 -6.48
N TRP A 39 1.04 -16.78 -6.69
CA TRP A 39 0.13 -15.90 -5.94
C TRP A 39 -1.34 -16.18 -6.25
N ARG A 40 -1.66 -16.78 -7.39
CA ARG A 40 -3.03 -17.15 -7.78
C ARG A 40 -3.60 -18.31 -6.97
N ASP A 41 -2.75 -19.08 -6.29
CA ASP A 41 -3.18 -20.13 -5.36
C ASP A 41 -3.69 -19.57 -4.03
N HIS A 42 -3.58 -18.27 -3.85
CA HIS A 42 -3.94 -17.56 -2.63
C HIS A 42 -4.97 -16.48 -2.92
N TRP A 43 -5.81 -16.17 -1.94
CA TRP A 43 -6.63 -14.99 -2.01
C TRP A 43 -6.24 -13.99 -0.92
N ILE A 44 -6.43 -12.72 -1.23
CA ILE A 44 -5.97 -11.61 -0.41
C ILE A 44 -7.13 -11.09 0.43
N TYR A 45 -6.87 -10.88 1.72
CA TYR A 45 -7.76 -10.14 2.60
C TYR A 45 -7.15 -8.78 2.90
N PHE A 46 -7.74 -7.71 2.33
CA PHE A 46 -7.33 -6.35 2.66
C PHE A 46 -7.98 -5.89 3.95
N LEU A 47 -7.22 -5.33 4.86
CA LEU A 47 -7.72 -4.71 6.08
C LEU A 47 -7.03 -3.36 6.38
N MET A 48 -7.80 -2.40 6.86
CA MET A 48 -7.29 -1.15 7.41
C MET A 48 -6.98 -1.36 8.88
N VAL A 49 -5.70 -1.18 9.26
CA VAL A 49 -5.22 -1.48 10.62
C VAL A 49 -6.00 -0.72 11.68
N ASP A 50 -6.22 0.58 11.49
CA ASP A 50 -6.91 1.45 12.46
C ASP A 50 -8.40 1.13 12.67
N ARG A 51 -9.00 0.32 11.79
CA ARG A 51 -10.45 0.07 11.74
C ARG A 51 -10.83 -1.37 11.94
N PHE A 52 -9.87 -2.28 11.91
CA PHE A 52 -10.17 -3.71 11.86
C PHE A 52 -10.64 -4.25 13.20
N ASP A 53 -9.81 -4.17 14.24
CA ASP A 53 -10.16 -4.65 15.57
C ASP A 53 -9.27 -4.05 16.66
N ASN A 54 -9.82 -3.99 17.88
CA ASN A 54 -9.08 -3.64 19.08
C ASN A 54 -9.68 -4.42 20.26
N PRO A 55 -8.89 -5.21 20.98
CA PRO A 55 -9.39 -6.07 22.07
C PRO A 55 -9.92 -5.29 23.28
N VAL A 56 -9.53 -4.01 23.41
CA VAL A 56 -9.94 -3.17 24.54
C VAL A 56 -11.14 -2.29 24.18
N LYS A 57 -11.13 -1.71 22.97
CA LYS A 57 -12.19 -0.82 22.49
C LYS A 57 -12.39 -1.02 21.01
N GLN A 58 -13.55 -1.55 20.62
CA GLN A 58 -13.87 -1.75 19.22
C GLN A 58 -13.81 -0.43 18.43
N PRO A 59 -13.22 -0.45 17.23
CA PRO A 59 -13.22 0.70 16.34
C PRO A 59 -14.63 1.20 16.03
N ALA A 60 -14.83 2.52 15.98
CA ALA A 60 -16.15 3.16 15.95
C ALA A 60 -16.89 3.04 14.60
N GLY A 61 -16.28 2.46 13.56
CA GLY A 61 -16.96 2.24 12.29
C GLY A 61 -16.12 2.47 11.04
N ALA A 62 -16.77 2.42 9.90
CA ALA A 62 -16.13 2.36 8.59
C ALA A 62 -16.17 3.68 7.81
N ASP A 63 -16.47 4.82 8.44
CA ASP A 63 -16.45 6.10 7.75
C ASP A 63 -14.99 6.49 7.41
N PRO A 64 -14.64 6.63 6.13
CA PRO A 64 -13.28 6.95 5.72
C PRO A 64 -12.83 8.34 6.22
N TYR A 65 -13.75 9.25 6.47
CA TYR A 65 -13.45 10.61 6.87
C TYR A 65 -13.38 10.84 8.39
N LEU A 66 -13.61 9.77 9.17
CA LEU A 66 -13.45 9.86 10.62
C LEU A 66 -11.97 9.83 11.04
N PRO A 67 -11.64 10.46 12.17
CA PRO A 67 -10.32 10.34 12.80
C PRO A 67 -9.96 8.89 13.08
N TYR A 68 -8.74 8.65 13.53
CA TYR A 68 -8.25 7.36 13.97
C TYR A 68 -9.27 6.59 14.82
N GLN A 69 -9.60 5.37 14.38
CA GLN A 69 -10.69 4.58 14.95
C GLN A 69 -10.25 3.66 16.10
N GLY A 70 -8.95 3.49 16.29
CA GLY A 70 -8.39 2.75 17.41
C GLY A 70 -8.06 1.28 17.15
N GLY A 71 -8.06 0.82 15.92
CA GLY A 71 -7.58 -0.52 15.56
C GLY A 71 -6.10 -0.70 15.88
N THR A 72 -5.68 -1.92 16.22
CA THR A 72 -4.33 -2.22 16.70
C THR A 72 -3.75 -3.51 16.13
N PHE A 73 -2.42 -3.64 16.15
CA PHE A 73 -1.72 -4.89 15.80
C PHE A 73 -2.19 -6.06 16.67
N GLU A 74 -2.46 -5.82 17.95
CA GLU A 74 -2.98 -6.85 18.84
C GLU A 74 -4.39 -7.30 18.45
N GLY A 75 -5.25 -6.36 18.01
CA GLY A 75 -6.57 -6.70 17.48
C GLY A 75 -6.49 -7.65 16.29
N ILE A 76 -5.58 -7.34 15.34
CA ILE A 76 -5.35 -8.23 14.19
C ILE A 76 -4.86 -9.61 14.67
N LYS A 77 -3.88 -9.66 15.58
CA LYS A 77 -3.35 -10.94 16.11
C LYS A 77 -4.45 -11.83 16.68
N GLN A 78 -5.40 -11.26 17.41
CA GLN A 78 -6.51 -12.02 18.00
C GLN A 78 -7.48 -12.59 16.95
N ARG A 79 -7.53 -11.98 15.74
CA ARG A 79 -8.39 -12.44 14.65
C ARG A 79 -7.71 -13.37 13.65
N LEU A 80 -6.44 -13.70 13.81
CA LEU A 80 -5.73 -14.54 12.83
C LEU A 80 -6.31 -15.94 12.67
N ASN A 81 -6.88 -16.54 13.71
CA ASN A 81 -7.55 -17.83 13.58
C ASN A 81 -8.80 -17.70 12.67
N TYR A 82 -9.60 -16.64 12.85
CA TYR A 82 -10.74 -16.36 11.99
C TYR A 82 -10.31 -16.20 10.53
N LEU A 83 -9.26 -15.42 10.24
CA LEU A 83 -8.76 -15.23 8.87
C LEU A 83 -8.24 -16.53 8.25
N ARG A 84 -7.48 -17.32 9.03
CA ARG A 84 -7.03 -18.65 8.58
C ARG A 84 -8.21 -19.59 8.29
N ASP A 85 -9.21 -19.62 9.17
CA ASP A 85 -10.36 -20.51 9.03
C ASP A 85 -11.28 -20.11 7.86
N LEU A 86 -11.22 -18.83 7.45
CA LEU A 86 -11.79 -18.35 6.17
C LEU A 86 -10.98 -18.83 4.95
N GLY A 87 -9.75 -19.33 5.13
CA GLY A 87 -8.87 -19.75 4.05
C GLY A 87 -8.06 -18.60 3.43
N VAL A 88 -7.89 -17.47 4.15
CA VAL A 88 -7.05 -16.35 3.69
C VAL A 88 -5.63 -16.83 3.43
N GLY A 89 -5.11 -16.56 2.23
CA GLY A 89 -3.73 -16.87 1.87
C GLY A 89 -2.77 -15.71 2.12
N ALA A 90 -3.23 -14.47 1.96
CA ALA A 90 -2.43 -13.28 2.23
C ALA A 90 -3.25 -12.17 2.90
N ILE A 91 -2.64 -11.45 3.82
CA ILE A 91 -3.22 -10.27 4.46
C ILE A 91 -2.53 -9.03 3.86
N TRP A 92 -3.31 -8.17 3.21
CA TRP A 92 -2.86 -6.85 2.78
C TRP A 92 -3.23 -5.83 3.87
N LEU A 93 -2.22 -5.22 4.48
CA LEU A 93 -2.35 -4.22 5.54
C LEU A 93 -2.28 -2.81 4.94
N SER A 94 -3.19 -1.91 5.33
CA SER A 94 -3.04 -0.47 5.05
C SER A 94 -1.68 0.05 5.56
N PRO A 95 -1.19 1.23 5.10
CA PRO A 95 0.14 1.69 5.47
C PRO A 95 0.36 1.73 6.98
N VAL A 96 1.49 1.18 7.42
CA VAL A 96 1.85 1.09 8.85
C VAL A 96 2.99 2.01 9.25
N GLN A 97 3.49 2.82 8.31
CA GLN A 97 4.55 3.80 8.58
C GLN A 97 4.01 4.98 9.40
N PHE A 98 4.92 5.67 10.05
CA PHE A 98 4.64 6.78 10.94
C PHE A 98 4.00 7.97 10.21
N ASN A 99 2.84 8.41 10.69
CA ASN A 99 2.10 9.58 10.23
C ASN A 99 2.25 10.75 11.20
N PRO A 100 1.99 12.00 10.79
CA PRO A 100 2.03 13.14 11.71
C PRO A 100 1.11 12.92 12.93
N GLN A 101 1.65 13.05 14.13
CA GLN A 101 0.91 12.71 15.35
C GLN A 101 -0.12 13.78 15.75
N TRP A 102 0.08 15.01 15.32
CA TRP A 102 -0.88 16.13 15.51
C TRP A 102 -2.09 16.04 14.59
N PHE A 103 -2.02 15.28 13.50
CA PHE A 103 -3.06 15.17 12.51
C PHE A 103 -3.97 13.97 12.81
N GLU A 104 -5.19 14.25 13.24
CA GLU A 104 -6.13 13.20 13.65
C GLU A 104 -6.78 12.48 12.48
N ASN A 105 -6.94 13.17 11.33
CA ASN A 105 -7.64 12.64 10.16
C ASN A 105 -6.67 12.27 9.03
N TYR A 106 -5.82 11.27 9.23
CA TYR A 106 -4.78 10.86 8.29
C TYR A 106 -5.16 9.65 7.39
N TYR A 107 -6.43 9.44 7.22
CA TYR A 107 -7.02 8.46 6.32
C TYR A 107 -6.25 7.12 6.25
N GLY A 108 -6.39 6.29 7.27
CA GLY A 108 -5.91 4.91 7.26
C GLY A 108 -4.40 4.69 7.17
N GLY A 109 -3.58 5.73 7.36
CA GLY A 109 -2.12 5.61 7.34
C GLY A 109 -1.44 6.17 6.08
N TYR A 110 -2.19 6.69 5.12
CA TYR A 110 -1.62 7.14 3.84
C TYR A 110 -0.84 8.46 3.90
N GLY A 111 -0.92 9.21 5.00
CA GLY A 111 -0.16 10.45 5.19
C GLY A 111 1.21 10.24 5.84
N ILE A 112 2.07 9.42 5.23
CA ILE A 112 3.38 9.05 5.80
C ILE A 112 4.25 10.29 6.02
N GLN A 113 4.83 10.41 7.23
CA GLN A 113 5.83 11.39 7.60
C GLN A 113 7.22 10.77 7.70
N ASP A 114 7.31 9.56 8.26
CA ASP A 114 8.58 8.85 8.41
C ASP A 114 8.46 7.44 7.81
N PHE A 115 9.22 7.19 6.74
CA PHE A 115 9.27 5.89 6.06
C PHE A 115 10.00 4.81 6.86
N MET A 116 10.72 5.19 7.92
CA MET A 116 11.61 4.30 8.67
C MET A 116 11.03 3.83 10.01
N ARG A 117 9.94 4.46 10.49
CA ARG A 117 9.27 4.15 11.76
C ARG A 117 7.91 3.53 11.52
N ILE A 118 7.49 2.70 12.46
CA ILE A 118 6.12 2.17 12.51
C ILE A 118 5.21 3.15 13.28
N GLU A 119 3.94 3.21 12.89
CA GLU A 119 2.90 4.05 13.48
C GLU A 119 2.60 3.64 14.93
N PRO A 120 2.92 4.47 15.93
CA PRO A 120 2.76 4.11 17.34
C PRO A 120 1.30 3.94 17.77
N ARG A 121 0.34 4.60 17.09
CA ARG A 121 -1.10 4.50 17.40
C ARG A 121 -1.65 3.09 17.20
N PHE A 122 -0.96 2.23 16.41
CA PHE A 122 -1.35 0.84 16.21
C PHE A 122 -0.85 -0.11 17.32
N CYS A 123 -0.06 0.40 18.26
CA CYS A 123 0.50 -0.38 19.37
C CYS A 123 -0.44 -0.46 20.58
N LYS A 124 -0.17 -1.38 21.49
CA LYS A 124 -0.90 -1.54 22.76
C LYS A 124 -0.80 -0.31 23.64
N ASP A 125 0.38 0.32 23.67
CA ASP A 125 0.66 1.55 24.42
C ASP A 125 1.23 2.59 23.46
N PRO A 126 0.36 3.38 22.78
CA PRO A 126 0.80 4.36 21.80
C PRO A 126 1.78 5.40 22.33
N LYS A 127 1.64 5.80 23.60
CA LYS A 127 2.52 6.80 24.21
C LYS A 127 3.94 6.29 24.36
N LYS A 128 4.10 5.09 24.90
CA LYS A 128 5.42 4.47 25.02
C LYS A 128 6.04 4.17 23.66
N ALA A 129 5.23 3.73 22.69
CA ALA A 129 5.70 3.47 21.34
C ALA A 129 6.11 4.75 20.59
N LEU A 130 5.53 5.90 20.92
CA LEU A 130 5.96 7.20 20.42
C LEU A 130 7.32 7.61 21.00
N GLU A 131 7.55 7.38 22.30
CA GLU A 131 8.80 7.68 22.99
C GLU A 131 9.93 6.70 22.61
N ASP A 132 9.60 5.43 22.41
CA ASP A 132 10.53 4.36 22.04
C ASP A 132 10.05 3.62 20.77
N PRO A 133 10.58 3.98 19.60
CA PRO A 133 10.20 3.37 18.32
C PRO A 133 10.43 1.86 18.24
N ASP A 134 11.34 1.31 19.02
CA ASP A 134 11.59 -0.14 19.04
C ASP A 134 10.38 -0.93 19.54
N ILE A 135 9.50 -0.31 20.34
CA ILE A 135 8.24 -0.94 20.78
C ILE A 135 7.34 -1.18 19.58
N ALA A 136 7.13 -0.15 18.73
CA ALA A 136 6.29 -0.26 17.54
C ALA A 136 6.88 -1.27 16.54
N ASP A 137 8.17 -1.22 16.33
CA ASP A 137 8.90 -2.17 15.49
C ASP A 137 8.72 -3.61 15.95
N ASN A 138 8.83 -3.85 17.26
CA ASN A 138 8.70 -5.19 17.84
C ASN A 138 7.25 -5.69 17.77
N GLU A 139 6.24 -4.85 18.06
CA GLU A 139 4.84 -5.25 17.98
C GLU A 139 4.42 -5.57 16.53
N PHE A 140 4.88 -4.78 15.55
CA PHE A 140 4.61 -5.05 14.14
C PHE A 140 5.30 -6.34 13.67
N ARG A 141 6.57 -6.55 14.05
CA ARG A 141 7.28 -7.79 13.73
C ARG A 141 6.60 -9.01 14.34
N GLU A 142 6.16 -8.91 15.60
CA GLU A 142 5.37 -9.96 16.23
C GLU A 142 4.10 -10.30 15.47
N LEU A 143 3.38 -9.28 14.96
CA LEU A 143 2.21 -9.49 14.12
C LEU A 143 2.56 -10.28 12.87
N VAL A 144 3.58 -9.87 12.12
CA VAL A 144 4.03 -10.55 10.90
C VAL A 144 4.44 -12.00 11.20
N ASP A 145 5.21 -12.22 12.26
CA ASP A 145 5.60 -13.56 12.71
C ASP A 145 4.39 -14.47 13.01
N HIS A 146 3.34 -13.91 13.62
CA HIS A 146 2.13 -14.66 13.92
C HIS A 146 1.31 -14.97 12.65
N ILE A 147 1.29 -14.05 11.69
CA ILE A 147 0.65 -14.27 10.37
C ILE A 147 1.37 -15.41 9.65
N HIS A 148 2.69 -15.36 9.55
CA HIS A 148 3.51 -16.40 8.93
C HIS A 148 3.37 -17.76 9.64
N ALA A 149 3.29 -17.76 10.97
CA ALA A 149 3.07 -18.99 11.76
C ALA A 149 1.70 -19.64 11.48
N LYS A 150 0.74 -18.91 10.89
CA LYS A 150 -0.55 -19.42 10.41
C LYS A 150 -0.52 -19.85 8.95
N GLY A 151 0.61 -19.73 8.27
CA GLY A 151 0.75 -20.05 6.84
C GLY A 151 0.19 -18.98 5.90
N MET A 152 -0.02 -17.76 6.38
CA MET A 152 -0.49 -16.63 5.57
C MET A 152 0.67 -15.68 5.26
N TYR A 153 0.58 -14.97 4.13
CA TYR A 153 1.54 -13.97 3.68
C TYR A 153 1.14 -12.56 4.12
N VAL A 154 2.12 -11.64 4.13
CA VAL A 154 1.89 -10.22 4.45
C VAL A 154 2.22 -9.35 3.24
N ILE A 155 1.24 -8.58 2.78
CA ILE A 155 1.39 -7.56 1.75
C ILE A 155 1.30 -6.20 2.44
N GLY A 156 2.36 -5.41 2.36
CA GLY A 156 2.37 -4.04 2.86
C GLY A 156 1.80 -3.07 1.84
N ASP A 157 0.90 -2.19 2.26
CA ASP A 157 0.52 -1.03 1.47
C ASP A 157 1.60 0.04 1.58
N ILE A 158 2.04 0.60 0.46
CA ILE A 158 3.13 1.56 0.41
C ILE A 158 2.77 2.77 -0.44
N VAL A 159 3.31 3.92 -0.08
CA VAL A 159 3.07 5.19 -0.77
C VAL A 159 4.37 5.68 -1.38
N LEU A 160 4.36 5.93 -2.69
CA LEU A 160 5.51 6.47 -3.44
C LEU A 160 5.28 7.89 -3.93
N ASN A 161 4.02 8.29 -4.06
CA ASN A 161 3.63 9.54 -4.71
C ASN A 161 3.73 10.75 -3.79
N HIS A 162 3.39 10.59 -2.52
CA HIS A 162 3.23 11.72 -1.60
C HIS A 162 3.64 11.37 -0.17
N MET A 163 3.72 12.40 0.66
CA MET A 163 3.85 12.33 2.12
C MET A 163 2.64 12.98 2.79
N GLY A 164 2.61 12.98 4.11
CA GLY A 164 1.57 13.64 4.89
C GLY A 164 1.56 15.17 4.76
N ASP A 165 0.72 15.82 5.53
CA ASP A 165 0.59 17.28 5.58
C ASP A 165 1.75 17.92 6.34
N LEU A 166 2.92 17.99 5.72
CA LEU A 166 4.19 18.39 6.33
C LEU A 166 4.42 19.90 6.31
N PHE A 167 3.66 20.65 5.52
CA PHE A 167 3.79 22.09 5.40
C PHE A 167 2.48 22.77 5.01
N ASN A 168 2.35 24.04 5.40
CA ASN A 168 1.34 24.94 4.84
C ASN A 168 1.89 25.67 3.62
N TYR A 169 1.01 26.00 2.73
CA TYR A 169 1.27 26.94 1.64
C TYR A 169 1.27 28.38 2.14
N GLU A 170 1.75 29.31 1.32
CA GLU A 170 1.63 30.74 1.54
C GLU A 170 0.19 31.11 1.93
N GLY A 171 0.03 32.06 2.87
CA GLY A 171 -1.27 32.37 3.45
C GLY A 171 -1.77 31.38 4.50
N MET A 172 -0.89 30.49 4.99
CA MET A 172 -1.17 29.49 6.05
C MET A 172 -2.30 28.53 5.71
N LYS A 173 -2.36 28.09 4.46
CA LYS A 173 -3.37 27.15 3.96
C LYS A 173 -2.80 25.75 3.82
N ASP A 174 -3.59 24.74 4.17
CA ASP A 174 -3.23 23.32 4.02
C ASP A 174 -3.21 22.92 2.56
N THR A 175 -4.07 23.53 1.74
CA THR A 175 -4.21 23.28 0.30
C THR A 175 -4.21 24.59 -0.48
N GLN A 176 -3.85 24.51 -1.74
CA GLN A 176 -3.92 25.61 -2.71
C GLN A 176 -4.42 25.14 -4.06
N VAL A 177 -4.94 26.07 -4.87
CA VAL A 177 -5.28 25.78 -6.25
C VAL A 177 -4.02 25.51 -7.05
N TRP A 178 -4.10 24.64 -8.05
CA TRP A 178 -2.97 24.37 -8.93
C TRP A 178 -2.46 25.64 -9.63
N ARG A 179 -1.12 25.79 -9.67
CA ARG A 179 -0.41 26.75 -10.53
C ARG A 179 0.94 26.20 -10.99
N ASP A 180 1.42 26.67 -12.15
CA ASP A 180 2.69 26.19 -12.74
C ASP A 180 3.92 26.57 -11.90
N ILE A 181 3.89 27.72 -11.24
CA ILE A 181 4.99 28.18 -10.39
C ILE A 181 4.79 27.64 -8.98
N PRO A 182 5.77 26.91 -8.41
CA PRO A 182 5.66 26.41 -7.06
C PRO A 182 5.42 27.50 -6.03
N TYR A 183 4.60 27.19 -5.04
CA TYR A 183 4.32 28.06 -3.89
C TYR A 183 5.48 28.06 -2.91
N ASP A 184 5.63 29.18 -2.18
CA ASP A 184 6.37 29.19 -0.93
C ASP A 184 5.60 28.43 0.15
N VAL A 185 6.34 27.73 1.01
CA VAL A 185 5.75 26.86 2.02
C VAL A 185 6.35 27.12 3.41
N TYR A 186 5.55 26.83 4.42
CA TYR A 186 5.93 26.92 5.83
C TYR A 186 5.87 25.52 6.43
N TRP A 187 7.02 24.94 6.72
CA TRP A 187 7.11 23.62 7.33
C TRP A 187 6.47 23.61 8.72
N ARG A 188 5.82 22.51 9.06
CA ARG A 188 5.16 22.33 10.35
C ARG A 188 6.13 21.80 11.39
N ASP A 189 5.92 22.22 12.65
CA ASP A 189 6.58 21.60 13.81
C ASP A 189 5.89 20.30 14.24
N VAL A 190 6.31 19.75 15.38
CA VAL A 190 5.77 18.49 15.95
C VAL A 190 4.30 18.60 16.35
N ASP A 191 3.81 19.81 16.65
CA ASP A 191 2.43 20.10 17.00
C ASP A 191 1.58 20.48 15.78
N GLY A 192 2.16 20.40 14.57
CA GLY A 192 1.50 20.77 13.32
C GLY A 192 1.43 22.27 13.04
N CYS A 193 2.06 23.10 13.88
CA CYS A 193 2.06 24.54 13.69
C CYS A 193 3.05 24.93 12.58
N PRO A 194 2.63 25.72 11.57
CA PRO A 194 3.55 26.18 10.54
C PRO A 194 4.55 27.20 11.10
N LYS A 195 5.82 27.05 10.73
CA LYS A 195 6.92 27.93 11.18
C LYS A 195 7.49 28.68 9.99
N GLY A 196 7.29 29.99 9.97
CA GLY A 196 7.76 30.85 8.90
C GLY A 196 9.30 30.95 8.80
N ASP A 197 9.99 30.80 9.90
CA ASP A 197 11.44 30.75 9.99
C ASP A 197 12.08 29.49 9.39
N TRP A 198 11.27 28.48 9.10
CA TRP A 198 11.70 27.24 8.46
C TRP A 198 11.46 27.19 6.95
N MET A 199 11.11 28.30 6.35
CA MET A 199 10.90 28.37 4.89
C MET A 199 12.18 28.17 4.08
N ALA A 200 13.33 28.66 4.57
CA ALA A 200 14.61 28.52 3.90
C ALA A 200 15.18 27.11 4.11
N VAL A 201 15.80 26.54 3.07
CA VAL A 201 16.38 25.20 3.11
C VAL A 201 17.40 25.07 4.25
N GLU A 202 18.20 26.10 4.49
CA GLU A 202 19.18 26.12 5.57
C GLU A 202 18.55 26.00 6.97
N ASN A 203 17.29 26.36 7.14
CA ASN A 203 16.58 26.28 8.40
C ASN A 203 15.96 24.89 8.62
N ILE A 204 15.73 24.10 7.56
CA ILE A 204 15.17 22.75 7.64
C ILE A 204 16.04 21.82 8.48
N GLN A 205 17.35 22.04 8.50
CA GLN A 205 18.29 21.26 9.32
C GLN A 205 18.02 21.40 10.83
N ASN A 206 17.36 22.46 11.24
CA ASN A 206 17.01 22.73 12.63
C ASN A 206 15.62 22.22 13.03
N LEU A 207 14.89 21.56 12.13
CA LEU A 207 13.62 20.93 12.46
C LEU A 207 13.80 19.92 13.59
N PRO A 208 12.91 19.91 14.61
CA PRO A 208 12.85 18.84 15.60
C PRO A 208 12.77 17.47 14.93
N ILE A 209 13.21 16.41 15.61
CA ILE A 209 13.30 15.08 15.05
C ILE A 209 11.96 14.54 14.52
N ASP A 210 10.87 14.88 15.17
CA ASP A 210 9.51 14.47 14.82
C ASP A 210 8.75 15.51 13.98
N ALA A 211 9.44 16.53 13.45
CA ALA A 211 8.88 17.50 12.53
C ALA A 211 9.47 17.29 11.11
N GLY A 212 8.66 17.55 10.08
CA GLY A 212 9.04 17.38 8.70
C GLY A 212 9.29 15.92 8.29
N PRO A 213 9.79 15.70 7.07
CA PRO A 213 9.95 14.36 6.51
C PRO A 213 11.12 13.59 7.11
N SER A 214 11.01 12.27 7.13
CA SER A 214 12.11 11.35 7.42
C SER A 214 12.15 10.23 6.34
N PRO A 215 13.32 9.90 5.76
CA PRO A 215 14.66 10.42 6.08
C PRO A 215 14.83 11.93 5.83
N ARG A 216 15.62 12.57 6.67
CA ARG A 216 15.78 14.03 6.68
C ARG A 216 16.32 14.62 5.37
N ASN A 217 16.95 13.80 4.52
CA ASN A 217 17.37 14.17 3.17
C ASN A 217 16.19 14.58 2.25
N LEU A 218 14.96 14.20 2.59
CA LEU A 218 13.75 14.66 1.88
C LEU A 218 13.31 16.08 2.30
N ALA A 219 13.88 16.65 3.36
CA ALA A 219 13.48 17.93 3.91
C ALA A 219 14.02 19.13 3.09
N GLU A 220 13.81 19.11 1.78
CA GLU A 220 14.15 20.21 0.89
C GLU A 220 12.97 20.54 -0.03
N ASN A 221 12.68 21.84 -0.20
CA ASN A 221 11.55 22.30 -1.00
C ASN A 221 11.53 21.74 -2.43
N LYS A 222 12.72 21.53 -3.04
CA LYS A 222 12.85 20.99 -4.42
C LYS A 222 12.33 19.56 -4.59
N PHE A 223 12.19 18.79 -3.51
CA PHE A 223 11.69 17.42 -3.56
C PHE A 223 10.18 17.32 -3.44
N PHE A 224 9.49 18.44 -3.22
CA PHE A 224 8.04 18.53 -3.19
C PHE A 224 7.55 19.41 -4.35
N ARG A 225 6.43 19.01 -4.97
CA ARG A 225 5.89 19.72 -6.14
C ARG A 225 5.45 21.15 -5.81
N ARG A 226 4.75 21.33 -4.70
CA ARG A 226 4.33 22.64 -4.17
C ARG A 226 3.52 23.49 -5.17
N GLN A 227 2.82 22.86 -6.10
CA GLN A 227 2.01 23.52 -7.12
C GLN A 227 0.52 23.56 -6.79
N GLY A 228 0.13 23.01 -5.62
CA GLY A 228 -1.25 22.90 -5.17
C GLY A 228 -1.93 21.60 -5.61
N GLU A 229 -3.26 21.55 -5.47
CA GLU A 229 -4.05 20.34 -5.77
C GLU A 229 -4.07 19.99 -7.24
N GLY A 230 -3.69 18.77 -7.56
CA GLY A 230 -3.81 18.17 -8.89
C GLY A 230 -5.15 17.46 -9.07
N ARG A 231 -6.17 18.16 -9.59
CA ARG A 231 -7.52 17.59 -9.71
C ARG A 231 -7.74 16.61 -10.87
N SER A 232 -6.82 16.51 -11.84
CA SER A 232 -7.08 15.75 -13.07
C SER A 232 -5.84 15.22 -13.76
N LEU A 233 -4.67 15.31 -13.18
CA LEU A 233 -3.40 15.00 -13.83
C LEU A 233 -2.51 14.15 -12.92
N PRO A 234 -1.48 13.53 -13.50
CA PRO A 234 -0.50 12.79 -12.73
C PRO A 234 0.37 13.68 -11.82
N PHE A 235 -0.04 14.90 -11.50
CA PHE A 235 0.75 15.87 -10.75
C PHE A 235 -0.12 16.70 -9.82
N GLY A 236 0.39 16.98 -8.63
CA GLY A 236 -0.22 17.83 -7.63
C GLY A 236 -0.64 17.10 -6.37
N ASP A 237 -0.84 17.89 -5.32
CA ASP A 237 -1.21 17.37 -4.01
C ASP A 237 -2.57 16.66 -4.04
N PHE A 238 -2.70 15.61 -3.26
CA PHE A 238 -3.98 14.99 -2.92
C PHE A 238 -4.54 15.67 -1.67
N SER A 239 -5.36 16.69 -1.85
CA SER A 239 -5.83 17.50 -0.72
C SER A 239 -4.63 18.04 0.08
N CYS A 240 -4.50 17.67 1.35
CA CYS A 240 -3.37 18.07 2.20
C CYS A 240 -2.13 17.18 2.05
N LEU A 241 -2.18 16.05 1.33
CA LEU A 241 -1.04 15.17 1.12
C LEU A 241 -0.08 15.77 0.09
N LYS A 242 1.20 15.85 0.43
CA LYS A 242 2.22 16.62 -0.30
C LYS A 242 2.95 15.75 -1.33
N GLU A 243 2.79 16.06 -2.61
CA GLU A 243 3.38 15.29 -3.71
C GLU A 243 4.91 15.40 -3.72
N LEU A 244 5.57 14.24 -3.82
CA LEU A 244 7.02 14.11 -4.03
C LEU A 244 7.39 14.22 -5.51
N VAL A 245 8.46 14.96 -5.83
CA VAL A 245 8.99 15.06 -7.19
C VAL A 245 9.90 13.86 -7.47
N THR A 246 9.30 12.73 -7.81
CA THR A 246 10.05 11.49 -8.06
C THR A 246 10.88 11.53 -9.34
N GLU A 247 10.63 12.46 -10.23
CA GLU A 247 11.41 12.70 -11.45
C GLU A 247 12.57 13.70 -11.27
N TYR A 248 12.73 14.30 -10.08
CA TYR A 248 13.85 15.22 -9.84
C TYR A 248 15.19 14.51 -9.98
N GLN A 249 15.98 14.97 -10.94
CA GLN A 249 17.34 14.53 -11.19
C GLN A 249 18.32 15.60 -10.73
N ASP A 250 19.24 15.23 -9.86
CA ASP A 250 20.35 16.07 -9.48
C ASP A 250 21.39 16.09 -10.62
N HIS A 251 21.66 17.27 -11.18
CA HIS A 251 22.53 17.42 -12.35
C HIS A 251 24.02 17.23 -12.04
N GLU A 252 24.44 17.44 -10.79
CA GLU A 252 25.84 17.26 -10.40
C GLU A 252 26.20 15.79 -10.22
N THR A 253 25.30 15.04 -9.56
CA THR A 253 25.53 13.63 -9.26
C THR A 253 24.86 12.69 -10.29
N ASN A 254 24.03 13.22 -11.19
CA ASN A 254 23.21 12.48 -12.14
C ASN A 254 22.32 11.43 -11.43
N SER A 255 21.86 11.75 -10.22
CA SER A 255 21.07 10.83 -9.38
C SER A 255 19.65 11.31 -9.17
N TYR A 256 18.75 10.37 -8.89
CA TYR A 256 17.35 10.62 -8.53
C TYR A 256 17.19 10.39 -7.02
N LEU A 257 17.50 11.39 -6.21
CA LEU A 257 17.59 11.22 -4.75
C LEU A 257 16.29 10.72 -4.13
N VAL A 258 15.13 11.29 -4.50
CA VAL A 258 13.82 10.87 -3.98
C VAL A 258 13.57 9.39 -4.28
N ARG A 259 13.79 8.95 -5.53
CA ARG A 259 13.66 7.54 -5.93
C ARG A 259 14.56 6.63 -5.11
N ASN A 260 15.83 7.02 -4.96
CA ASN A 260 16.83 6.23 -4.23
C ASN A 260 16.44 6.08 -2.75
N ILE A 261 15.94 7.15 -2.13
CA ILE A 261 15.48 7.12 -0.74
C ILE A 261 14.29 6.18 -0.59
N LEU A 262 13.28 6.30 -1.44
CA LEU A 262 12.07 5.46 -1.36
C LEU A 262 12.40 3.99 -1.61
N ILE A 263 13.21 3.69 -2.64
CA ILE A 263 13.67 2.31 -2.90
C ILE A 263 14.35 1.74 -1.65
N ARG A 264 15.28 2.49 -1.07
CA ARG A 264 16.05 2.02 0.08
C ARG A 264 15.16 1.85 1.32
N ALA A 265 14.27 2.79 1.60
CA ALA A 265 13.36 2.70 2.72
C ALA A 265 12.49 1.43 2.65
N TYR A 266 11.93 1.14 1.48
CA TYR A 266 11.09 -0.06 1.31
C TYR A 266 11.88 -1.37 1.21
N GLN A 267 13.12 -1.36 0.76
CA GLN A 267 14.02 -2.52 0.90
C GLN A 267 14.29 -2.83 2.37
N ILE A 268 14.53 -1.80 3.19
CA ILE A 268 14.74 -1.97 4.63
C ILE A 268 13.45 -2.46 5.29
N PHE A 269 12.30 -1.89 4.94
CA PHE A 269 11.00 -2.31 5.46
C PHE A 269 10.74 -3.80 5.15
N MET A 270 10.98 -4.24 3.90
CA MET A 270 10.88 -5.64 3.49
C MET A 270 11.76 -6.56 4.35
N ALA A 271 13.04 -6.21 4.50
CA ALA A 271 13.99 -7.05 5.22
C ALA A 271 13.75 -7.02 6.74
N LYS A 272 13.43 -5.85 7.29
CA LYS A 272 13.22 -5.64 8.73
C LYS A 272 12.02 -6.40 9.26
N PHE A 273 10.94 -6.50 8.47
CA PHE A 273 9.68 -7.07 8.89
C PHE A 273 9.26 -8.33 8.14
N ASP A 274 10.11 -8.84 7.23
CA ASP A 274 9.85 -10.06 6.46
C ASP A 274 8.56 -9.98 5.59
N ILE A 275 8.33 -8.82 4.95
CA ILE A 275 7.18 -8.57 4.10
C ILE A 275 7.26 -9.41 2.81
N ASP A 276 6.13 -9.90 2.31
CA ASP A 276 6.06 -10.82 1.17
C ASP A 276 5.64 -10.17 -0.14
N GLY A 277 5.08 -8.97 -0.10
CA GLY A 277 4.67 -8.21 -1.28
C GLY A 277 4.29 -6.78 -0.95
N TYR A 278 4.13 -5.95 -1.99
CA TYR A 278 3.68 -4.56 -1.86
C TYR A 278 2.47 -4.28 -2.75
N ARG A 279 1.49 -3.59 -2.19
CA ARG A 279 0.54 -2.78 -2.95
C ARG A 279 1.06 -1.35 -2.99
N ILE A 280 1.10 -0.76 -4.16
CA ILE A 280 1.57 0.62 -4.35
C ILE A 280 0.36 1.51 -4.52
N ASP A 281 0.18 2.39 -3.55
CA ASP A 281 -0.87 3.40 -3.54
C ASP A 281 -0.69 4.38 -4.70
N THR A 282 -1.80 4.79 -5.29
CA THR A 282 -1.84 5.86 -6.32
C THR A 282 -0.79 5.71 -7.42
N LEU A 283 -0.48 4.47 -7.84
CA LEU A 283 0.60 4.19 -8.80
C LEU A 283 0.46 4.98 -10.12
N GLN A 284 -0.75 5.29 -10.53
CA GLN A 284 -1.02 6.06 -11.76
C GLN A 284 -0.44 7.49 -11.74
N TYR A 285 -0.16 8.03 -10.56
CA TYR A 285 0.40 9.37 -10.36
C TYR A 285 1.93 9.35 -10.18
N VAL A 286 2.50 8.18 -9.96
CA VAL A 286 3.95 7.99 -9.93
C VAL A 286 4.51 7.97 -11.35
N HIS A 287 5.63 8.66 -11.58
CA HIS A 287 6.27 8.65 -12.89
C HIS A 287 6.55 7.21 -13.36
N ARG A 288 6.15 6.89 -14.61
CA ARG A 288 6.17 5.51 -15.15
C ARG A 288 7.54 4.84 -15.04
N ASP A 289 8.61 5.57 -15.35
CA ASP A 289 9.97 5.04 -15.23
C ASP A 289 10.31 4.69 -13.79
N PHE A 290 9.82 5.48 -12.82
CA PHE A 290 10.06 5.16 -11.42
C PHE A 290 9.29 3.91 -10.99
N SER A 291 8.07 3.71 -11.42
CA SER A 291 7.32 2.47 -11.11
C SER A 291 8.05 1.22 -11.60
N ARG A 292 8.65 1.30 -12.79
CA ARG A 292 9.48 0.22 -13.36
C ARG A 292 10.76 -0.01 -12.57
N ILE A 293 11.51 1.06 -12.28
CA ILE A 293 12.75 0.99 -11.50
C ILE A 293 12.47 0.43 -10.11
N PHE A 294 11.39 0.90 -9.47
CA PHE A 294 11.00 0.43 -8.15
C PHE A 294 10.66 -1.06 -8.15
N GLY A 295 9.80 -1.50 -9.06
CA GLY A 295 9.42 -2.92 -9.17
C GLY A 295 10.63 -3.83 -9.40
N ASN A 296 11.58 -3.43 -10.26
CA ASN A 296 12.82 -4.17 -10.48
C ASN A 296 13.69 -4.20 -9.22
N ALA A 297 13.90 -3.05 -8.58
CA ALA A 297 14.73 -2.95 -7.38
C ALA A 297 14.17 -3.80 -6.22
N MET A 298 12.83 -3.87 -6.07
CA MET A 298 12.20 -4.71 -5.07
C MET A 298 12.40 -6.20 -5.39
N ARG A 299 12.19 -6.62 -6.63
CA ARG A 299 12.39 -8.04 -7.04
C ARG A 299 13.83 -8.51 -6.85
N GLU A 300 14.80 -7.72 -7.33
CA GLU A 300 16.22 -8.06 -7.19
C GLU A 300 16.63 -8.16 -5.72
N TYR A 301 16.19 -7.20 -4.92
CA TYR A 301 16.47 -7.22 -3.50
C TYR A 301 15.81 -8.39 -2.79
N ALA A 302 14.52 -8.62 -3.02
CA ALA A 302 13.79 -9.77 -2.47
C ALA A 302 14.48 -11.09 -2.80
N GLN A 303 14.89 -11.27 -4.07
CA GLN A 303 15.65 -12.44 -4.51
C GLN A 303 16.96 -12.59 -3.73
N SER A 304 17.68 -11.50 -3.50
CA SER A 304 18.96 -11.50 -2.76
C SER A 304 18.82 -11.93 -1.31
N ILE A 305 17.68 -11.64 -0.68
CA ILE A 305 17.38 -12.05 0.71
C ILE A 305 16.61 -13.37 0.81
N GLY A 306 16.39 -14.07 -0.33
CA GLY A 306 15.77 -15.40 -0.35
C GLY A 306 14.26 -15.41 -0.56
N LYS A 307 13.62 -14.26 -0.80
CA LYS A 307 12.20 -14.17 -1.20
C LYS A 307 12.08 -14.23 -2.72
N LYS A 308 11.84 -15.43 -3.24
CA LYS A 308 11.94 -15.71 -4.70
C LYS A 308 10.77 -15.22 -5.52
N ASN A 309 9.62 -14.96 -4.91
CA ASN A 309 8.38 -14.58 -5.58
C ASN A 309 7.70 -13.44 -4.82
N PHE A 310 8.42 -12.31 -4.70
CA PHE A 310 7.90 -11.10 -4.09
C PHE A 310 6.98 -10.40 -5.09
N ILE A 311 5.72 -10.13 -4.71
CA ILE A 311 4.77 -9.47 -5.58
C ILE A 311 4.73 -7.95 -5.35
N CYS A 312 4.71 -7.18 -6.44
CA CYS A 312 4.36 -5.77 -6.43
C CYS A 312 3.14 -5.55 -7.32
N PHE A 313 2.08 -4.97 -6.78
CA PHE A 313 0.93 -4.57 -7.58
C PHE A 313 0.50 -3.14 -7.28
N GLY A 314 -0.06 -2.48 -8.29
CA GLY A 314 -0.38 -1.07 -8.20
C GLY A 314 -1.86 -0.76 -8.19
N GLU A 315 -2.18 0.39 -7.61
CA GLU A 315 -3.46 1.02 -7.83
C GLU A 315 -3.36 1.93 -9.06
N VAL A 316 -4.06 1.53 -10.11
CA VAL A 316 -4.27 2.34 -11.32
C VAL A 316 -5.77 2.42 -11.52
N TRP A 317 -6.37 3.49 -11.04
CA TRP A 317 -7.82 3.63 -11.04
C TRP A 317 -8.33 4.13 -12.39
N ASP A 318 -8.75 3.20 -13.21
CA ASP A 318 -9.51 3.48 -14.42
C ASP A 318 -10.56 2.38 -14.64
N ASP A 319 -11.82 2.76 -14.55
CA ASP A 319 -12.95 1.83 -14.70
C ASP A 319 -13.18 1.37 -16.14
N ASN A 320 -12.59 2.04 -17.13
CA ASN A 320 -12.93 1.86 -18.53
C ASN A 320 -11.74 1.54 -19.43
N ASN A 321 -10.54 2.02 -19.08
CA ASN A 321 -9.40 1.98 -19.96
C ASN A 321 -8.34 0.97 -19.51
N GLU A 322 -8.36 -0.20 -20.10
CA GLU A 322 -7.37 -1.26 -19.87
C GLU A 322 -5.95 -0.82 -20.27
N GLU A 323 -5.80 0.04 -21.27
CA GLU A 323 -4.49 0.51 -21.73
C GLU A 323 -3.78 1.37 -20.68
N GLN A 324 -4.54 2.14 -19.90
CA GLN A 324 -3.97 2.91 -18.79
C GLN A 324 -3.27 2.01 -17.78
N ILE A 325 -3.91 0.89 -17.42
CA ILE A 325 -3.32 -0.09 -16.51
C ILE A 325 -2.10 -0.77 -17.15
N ALA A 326 -2.20 -1.12 -18.42
CA ALA A 326 -1.13 -1.77 -19.18
C ALA A 326 0.18 -0.97 -19.22
N ASN A 327 0.10 0.36 -19.01
CA ASN A 327 1.27 1.21 -18.95
C ASN A 327 2.14 1.03 -17.71
N PHE A 328 1.62 0.39 -16.66
CA PHE A 328 2.31 0.26 -15.38
C PHE A 328 2.70 -1.18 -15.03
N ILE A 329 2.14 -2.18 -15.70
CA ILE A 329 2.29 -3.59 -15.34
C ILE A 329 3.12 -4.37 -16.36
N GLY A 330 3.77 -5.42 -15.86
CA GLY A 330 4.47 -6.40 -16.66
C GLY A 330 5.59 -5.83 -17.54
N ARG A 331 6.06 -6.66 -18.46
CA ARG A 331 7.06 -6.30 -19.46
C ARG A 331 6.38 -6.00 -20.79
N ASN A 332 6.43 -4.75 -21.20
CA ASN A 332 5.96 -4.39 -22.53
C ASN A 332 7.06 -4.68 -23.57
N THR A 333 6.86 -5.72 -24.37
CA THR A 333 7.80 -6.12 -25.41
C THR A 333 7.63 -5.35 -26.72
N SER A 334 6.63 -4.47 -26.83
CA SER A 334 6.41 -3.61 -27.99
C SER A 334 7.18 -2.28 -27.93
N THR A 335 7.84 -2.00 -26.83
CA THR A 335 8.70 -0.82 -26.65
C THR A 335 10.16 -1.24 -26.54
N ASP A 336 11.07 -0.42 -27.07
CA ASP A 336 12.52 -0.67 -27.02
C ASP A 336 13.07 -0.70 -25.58
N GLU A 337 12.30 -0.16 -24.62
CA GLU A 337 12.73 -0.08 -23.24
C GLU A 337 12.73 -1.43 -22.50
N GLY A 338 11.89 -2.38 -22.87
CA GLY A 338 11.88 -3.78 -22.40
C GLY A 338 11.91 -4.01 -20.89
N ILE A 339 11.67 -2.98 -20.10
CA ILE A 339 11.79 -2.98 -18.65
C ILE A 339 10.50 -3.52 -18.03
N ILE A 340 10.64 -4.41 -17.05
CA ILE A 340 9.50 -4.96 -16.31
C ILE A 340 9.00 -3.92 -15.31
N GLY A 341 7.73 -3.52 -15.41
CA GLY A 341 7.03 -2.70 -14.44
C GLY A 341 6.69 -3.48 -13.16
N VAL A 342 5.64 -3.07 -12.46
CA VAL A 342 5.08 -3.87 -11.37
C VAL A 342 4.45 -5.15 -11.93
N ASP A 343 4.24 -6.15 -11.08
CA ASP A 343 3.81 -7.48 -11.55
C ASP A 343 2.38 -7.45 -12.07
N THR A 344 1.50 -6.68 -11.43
CA THR A 344 0.08 -6.56 -11.78
C THR A 344 -0.55 -5.32 -11.17
N ALA A 345 -1.86 -5.17 -11.32
CA ALA A 345 -2.65 -4.07 -10.76
C ALA A 345 -4.00 -4.53 -10.22
N ILE A 346 -4.65 -3.67 -9.46
CA ILE A 346 -6.03 -3.84 -9.02
C ILE A 346 -6.97 -3.70 -10.22
N ASP A 347 -7.93 -4.60 -10.35
CA ASP A 347 -8.78 -4.78 -11.53
C ASP A 347 -10.04 -3.90 -11.51
N PHE A 348 -9.89 -2.59 -11.67
CA PHE A 348 -11.01 -1.66 -11.72
C PHE A 348 -11.95 -1.89 -12.92
N PRO A 349 -11.44 -2.11 -14.16
CA PRO A 349 -12.32 -2.31 -15.32
C PRO A 349 -13.21 -3.55 -15.20
N MET A 350 -12.68 -4.67 -14.72
CA MET A 350 -13.47 -5.88 -14.52
C MET A 350 -14.44 -5.72 -13.35
N ARG A 351 -14.01 -5.09 -12.26
CA ARG A 351 -14.88 -4.79 -11.11
C ARG A 351 -16.13 -4.05 -11.55
N LYS A 352 -15.99 -2.97 -12.33
CA LYS A 352 -17.14 -2.20 -12.81
C LYS A 352 -18.12 -3.05 -13.60
N ARG A 353 -17.63 -3.88 -14.51
CA ARG A 353 -18.46 -4.77 -15.32
C ARG A 353 -19.14 -5.84 -14.47
N LEU A 354 -18.39 -6.44 -13.53
CA LEU A 354 -18.96 -7.43 -12.60
C LEU A 354 -20.09 -6.84 -11.77
N VAL A 355 -19.91 -5.65 -11.20
CA VAL A 355 -20.95 -4.95 -10.43
C VAL A 355 -22.20 -4.73 -11.28
N ASN A 356 -22.03 -4.25 -12.51
CA ASN A 356 -23.16 -4.00 -13.41
C ASN A 356 -23.90 -5.30 -13.76
N VAL A 357 -23.18 -6.38 -14.05
CA VAL A 357 -23.78 -7.68 -14.39
C VAL A 357 -24.55 -8.24 -13.19
N ILE A 358 -23.95 -8.25 -12.00
CA ILE A 358 -24.60 -8.80 -10.81
C ILE A 358 -25.81 -7.97 -10.37
N LYS A 359 -25.77 -6.65 -10.57
CA LYS A 359 -26.91 -5.76 -10.30
C LYS A 359 -27.96 -5.75 -11.42
N GLY A 360 -27.71 -6.47 -12.52
CA GLY A 360 -28.66 -6.62 -13.62
C GLY A 360 -28.68 -5.43 -14.61
N PHE A 361 -27.66 -4.57 -14.58
CA PHE A 361 -27.57 -3.44 -15.52
C PHE A 361 -26.94 -3.86 -16.86
N ASP A 362 -26.08 -4.89 -16.85
CA ASP A 362 -25.40 -5.40 -18.03
C ASP A 362 -25.61 -6.92 -18.19
N ALA A 363 -25.52 -7.39 -19.45
CA ALA A 363 -25.58 -8.83 -19.74
C ALA A 363 -24.26 -9.53 -19.31
N PRO A 364 -24.31 -10.80 -18.84
CA PRO A 364 -23.10 -11.57 -18.48
C PRO A 364 -22.05 -11.65 -19.58
N LYS A 365 -22.46 -11.56 -20.84
CA LYS A 365 -21.57 -11.55 -21.99
C LYS A 365 -20.53 -10.42 -21.94
N THR A 366 -20.81 -9.29 -21.28
CA THR A 366 -19.88 -8.14 -21.17
C THR A 366 -18.61 -8.54 -20.42
N LEU A 367 -18.64 -9.50 -19.49
CA LEU A 367 -17.47 -10.02 -18.82
C LEU A 367 -16.57 -10.80 -19.80
N ALA A 368 -17.17 -11.68 -20.62
CA ALA A 368 -16.41 -12.43 -21.63
C ALA A 368 -15.80 -11.50 -22.70
N ASP A 369 -16.58 -10.54 -23.18
CA ASP A 369 -16.11 -9.54 -24.15
C ASP A 369 -14.93 -8.71 -23.59
N HIS A 370 -14.95 -8.42 -22.29
CA HIS A 370 -13.85 -7.69 -21.66
C HIS A 370 -12.56 -8.53 -21.59
N TYR A 371 -12.65 -9.82 -21.31
CA TYR A 371 -11.47 -10.70 -21.37
C TYR A 371 -10.84 -10.74 -22.76
N GLU A 372 -11.67 -10.79 -23.81
CA GLU A 372 -11.14 -10.74 -25.19
C GLU A 372 -10.50 -9.37 -25.51
N THR A 373 -11.08 -8.27 -25.03
CA THR A 373 -10.46 -6.93 -25.15
C THR A 373 -9.13 -6.88 -24.43
N ARG A 374 -9.06 -7.38 -23.18
CA ARG A 374 -7.84 -7.44 -22.36
C ARG A 374 -6.73 -8.22 -23.04
N LYS A 375 -7.02 -9.39 -23.62
CA LYS A 375 -6.04 -10.16 -24.38
C LYS A 375 -5.42 -9.36 -25.51
N ASN A 376 -6.21 -8.55 -26.21
CA ASN A 376 -5.71 -7.71 -27.31
C ASN A 376 -4.80 -6.58 -26.82
N VAL A 377 -5.12 -5.95 -25.69
CA VAL A 377 -4.31 -4.89 -25.06
C VAL A 377 -3.01 -5.45 -24.49
N LEU A 378 -3.10 -6.60 -23.79
CA LEU A 378 -1.98 -7.16 -23.04
C LEU A 378 -1.16 -8.22 -23.82
N LYS A 379 -1.48 -8.47 -25.08
CA LYS A 379 -0.81 -9.53 -25.88
C LYS A 379 0.72 -9.41 -25.96
N THR A 380 1.25 -8.22 -25.77
CA THR A 380 2.70 -7.93 -25.76
C THR A 380 3.28 -7.74 -24.37
N ILE A 381 2.45 -7.87 -23.32
CA ILE A 381 2.84 -7.64 -21.94
C ILE A 381 2.90 -9.00 -21.23
N SER A 382 4.03 -9.28 -20.62
CA SER A 382 4.19 -10.44 -19.76
C SER A 382 4.71 -10.03 -18.40
N SER A 383 4.14 -10.61 -17.34
CA SER A 383 4.63 -10.45 -15.97
C SER A 383 5.82 -11.38 -15.70
N SER A 384 6.39 -11.28 -14.50
CA SER A 384 7.39 -12.25 -14.02
C SER A 384 6.86 -13.68 -13.94
N HIS A 385 5.54 -13.87 -14.03
CA HIS A 385 4.83 -15.15 -13.97
C HIS A 385 4.25 -15.59 -15.32
N GLY A 386 4.56 -14.90 -16.43
CA GLY A 386 4.03 -15.21 -17.76
C GLY A 386 3.05 -14.14 -18.26
N ASP A 387 1.91 -14.56 -18.77
CA ASP A 387 0.90 -13.65 -19.31
C ASP A 387 0.31 -12.75 -18.23
N ALA A 388 0.47 -11.43 -18.37
CA ALA A 388 -0.01 -10.44 -17.41
C ALA A 388 -1.55 -10.45 -17.26
N SER A 389 -2.30 -10.91 -18.26
CA SER A 389 -3.77 -10.92 -18.24
C SER A 389 -4.36 -11.82 -17.17
N GLY A 390 -3.61 -12.82 -16.70
CA GLY A 390 -4.03 -13.79 -15.71
C GLY A 390 -3.67 -13.44 -14.26
N HIS A 391 -3.09 -12.27 -14.00
CA HIS A 391 -2.52 -11.94 -12.67
C HIS A 391 -3.15 -10.73 -11.97
N TYR A 392 -4.19 -10.14 -12.53
CA TYR A 392 -4.87 -8.98 -11.90
C TYR A 392 -5.40 -9.31 -10.49
N ILE A 393 -5.39 -8.31 -9.61
CA ILE A 393 -6.00 -8.41 -8.28
C ILE A 393 -7.50 -8.10 -8.43
N THR A 394 -8.33 -9.14 -8.46
CA THR A 394 -9.76 -9.01 -8.65
C THR A 394 -10.46 -8.65 -7.33
N PHE A 395 -11.42 -7.74 -7.37
CA PHE A 395 -12.09 -7.25 -6.16
C PHE A 395 -13.52 -6.80 -6.44
N LEU A 396 -14.30 -6.64 -5.37
CA LEU A 396 -15.69 -6.13 -5.43
C LEU A 396 -15.80 -4.72 -4.86
N ASP A 397 -15.22 -4.52 -3.69
CA ASP A 397 -15.19 -3.25 -2.97
C ASP A 397 -13.78 -2.94 -2.47
N ASN A 398 -13.47 -1.65 -2.29
CA ASN A 398 -12.31 -1.19 -1.55
C ASN A 398 -12.69 -0.02 -0.62
N HIS A 399 -11.73 0.50 0.12
CA HIS A 399 -11.95 1.55 1.10
C HIS A 399 -12.23 2.94 0.49
N ASP A 400 -11.88 3.18 -0.78
CA ASP A 400 -12.01 4.46 -1.48
C ASP A 400 -13.31 4.63 -2.24
N LEU A 401 -14.03 3.54 -2.49
CA LEU A 401 -15.29 3.61 -3.21
C LEU A 401 -16.37 4.28 -2.37
N ASN A 402 -16.98 5.33 -2.89
CA ASN A 402 -18.10 6.02 -2.24
C ASN A 402 -19.36 5.14 -2.15
N GLU A 403 -19.62 4.34 -3.19
CA GLU A 403 -20.75 3.41 -3.24
C GLU A 403 -20.25 1.99 -3.02
N ARG A 404 -20.63 1.41 -1.90
CA ARG A 404 -20.36 0.00 -1.59
C ARG A 404 -21.34 -0.90 -2.33
N PHE A 405 -20.88 -2.04 -2.79
CA PHE A 405 -21.70 -2.99 -3.52
C PHE A 405 -22.95 -3.43 -2.70
N HIS A 406 -22.80 -3.59 -1.38
CA HIS A 406 -23.83 -4.10 -0.46
C HIS A 406 -24.85 -3.06 0.00
N VAL A 407 -24.84 -1.81 -0.49
CA VAL A 407 -25.66 -0.69 0.03
C VAL A 407 -27.18 -0.94 -0.04
N ASN A 408 -27.63 -1.98 -0.69
CA ASN A 408 -29.05 -2.40 -0.70
C ASN A 408 -29.18 -3.91 -0.40
N GLU A 409 -28.63 -4.36 0.67
CA GLU A 409 -28.69 -5.66 1.37
C GLU A 409 -29.40 -6.86 0.67
N TRP A 410 -29.10 -7.09 -0.59
CA TRP A 410 -29.46 -8.38 -1.20
C TRP A 410 -28.28 -9.32 -1.00
N SER A 411 -28.35 -10.12 0.04
CA SER A 411 -27.30 -11.05 0.45
C SER A 411 -26.88 -12.01 -0.67
N GLU A 412 -27.82 -12.42 -1.51
CA GLU A 412 -27.58 -13.31 -2.64
C GLU A 412 -26.69 -12.65 -3.71
N GLN A 413 -26.89 -11.38 -4.02
CA GLN A 413 -26.06 -10.67 -5.00
C GLN A 413 -24.60 -10.57 -4.52
N THR A 414 -24.38 -10.25 -3.25
CA THR A 414 -23.02 -10.19 -2.70
C THR A 414 -22.35 -11.56 -2.72
N THR A 415 -23.08 -12.61 -2.35
CA THR A 415 -22.59 -14.00 -2.40
C THR A 415 -22.23 -14.40 -3.84
N MET A 416 -23.10 -14.09 -4.81
CA MET A 416 -22.86 -14.38 -6.22
C MET A 416 -21.66 -13.60 -6.76
N ALA A 417 -21.52 -12.33 -6.42
CA ALA A 417 -20.39 -11.51 -6.84
C ALA A 417 -19.06 -12.04 -6.30
N LEU A 418 -19.03 -12.43 -5.03
CA LEU A 418 -17.85 -13.04 -4.41
C LEU A 418 -17.52 -14.39 -5.07
N ALA A 419 -18.52 -15.24 -5.32
CA ALA A 419 -18.32 -16.49 -6.05
C ALA A 419 -17.70 -16.24 -7.44
N CYS A 420 -18.18 -15.24 -8.18
CA CYS A 420 -17.60 -14.84 -9.45
C CYS A 420 -16.12 -14.44 -9.31
N ILE A 421 -15.77 -13.60 -8.32
CA ILE A 421 -14.38 -13.18 -8.09
C ILE A 421 -13.47 -14.39 -7.87
N PHE A 422 -13.90 -15.37 -7.08
CA PHE A 422 -13.12 -16.58 -6.83
C PHE A 422 -13.03 -17.53 -8.05
N CYS A 423 -13.89 -17.37 -9.04
CA CYS A 423 -13.87 -18.16 -10.28
C CYS A 423 -13.22 -17.44 -11.47
N MET A 424 -12.96 -16.14 -11.33
CA MET A 424 -12.35 -15.33 -12.41
C MET A 424 -10.83 -15.52 -12.45
N ALA A 425 -10.24 -15.28 -13.63
CA ALA A 425 -8.79 -15.23 -13.75
C ALA A 425 -8.23 -14.05 -12.95
N GLY A 426 -7.19 -14.30 -12.16
CA GLY A 426 -6.54 -13.32 -11.30
C GLY A 426 -6.36 -13.81 -9.88
N THR A 427 -5.93 -12.92 -9.01
CA THR A 427 -5.79 -13.17 -7.56
C THR A 427 -6.97 -12.51 -6.84
N PRO A 428 -7.89 -13.25 -6.22
CA PRO A 428 -9.05 -12.69 -5.55
C PRO A 428 -8.64 -11.82 -4.35
N CYS A 429 -9.27 -10.64 -4.21
CA CYS A 429 -9.11 -9.78 -3.05
C CYS A 429 -10.44 -9.36 -2.46
N ARG A 430 -10.56 -9.48 -1.15
CA ARG A 430 -11.72 -9.00 -0.37
C ARG A 430 -11.29 -7.94 0.62
N ASN A 431 -12.06 -6.86 0.70
CA ASN A 431 -11.87 -5.79 1.69
C ASN A 431 -12.67 -6.08 2.97
N CYS A 432 -12.09 -5.83 4.14
CA CYS A 432 -12.77 -5.96 5.45
C CYS A 432 -13.98 -5.02 5.59
N ASN A 433 -13.99 -3.90 4.87
CA ASN A 433 -15.12 -2.96 4.86
C ASN A 433 -16.28 -3.39 3.94
N THR A 434 -16.11 -4.46 3.17
CA THR A 434 -17.25 -5.11 2.51
C THR A 434 -18.08 -5.73 3.61
N LYS A 435 -19.05 -4.98 4.14
CA LYS A 435 -19.98 -5.47 5.17
C LYS A 435 -20.72 -6.70 4.67
N LEU A 436 -20.17 -7.85 4.94
CA LEU A 436 -21.00 -9.01 5.14
C LEU A 436 -21.35 -9.01 6.61
N THR A 437 -22.45 -8.36 6.99
CA THR A 437 -23.06 -8.35 8.32
C THR A 437 -22.12 -8.20 9.52
N PRO A 438 -22.51 -7.63 10.64
CA PRO A 438 -21.70 -7.58 11.86
C PRO A 438 -21.10 -8.96 12.15
N LEU A 439 -19.92 -9.01 12.72
CA LEU A 439 -19.22 -10.24 13.18
C LEU A 439 -20.10 -11.21 14.00
N ASP A 440 -21.29 -10.75 14.40
CA ASP A 440 -22.27 -11.48 15.22
C ASP A 440 -23.42 -12.13 14.41
N ASN A 441 -23.42 -12.03 13.08
CA ASN A 441 -24.51 -12.68 12.31
C ASN A 441 -24.06 -14.07 11.81
N PRO A 442 -24.66 -15.16 12.33
CA PRO A 442 -24.27 -16.54 12.07
C PRO A 442 -24.51 -17.04 10.63
N ILE A 443 -25.08 -16.21 9.73
CA ILE A 443 -25.45 -16.62 8.37
C ILE A 443 -24.23 -16.73 7.43
N LEU A 444 -23.09 -16.11 7.78
CA LEU A 444 -21.82 -16.26 7.05
C LEU A 444 -20.72 -16.83 7.97
N THR A 445 -21.09 -17.83 8.73
CA THR A 445 -20.13 -18.68 9.44
C THR A 445 -19.24 -19.44 8.43
N PRO A 446 -18.01 -19.82 8.82
CA PRO A 446 -17.06 -20.54 7.97
C PRO A 446 -17.59 -21.66 7.08
N PRO A 447 -18.70 -22.34 7.40
CA PRO A 447 -19.27 -23.36 6.52
C PRO A 447 -19.71 -22.85 5.13
N VAL A 448 -20.24 -21.63 5.03
CA VAL A 448 -20.80 -21.14 3.74
C VAL A 448 -19.68 -20.78 2.76
N VAL A 449 -18.62 -20.12 3.22
CA VAL A 449 -17.45 -19.84 2.38
C VAL A 449 -16.74 -21.16 2.03
N LYS A 450 -16.66 -22.09 2.98
CA LYS A 450 -16.09 -23.42 2.76
C LYS A 450 -16.94 -24.29 1.83
N ILE A 451 -18.25 -24.17 1.86
CA ILE A 451 -19.19 -24.86 0.96
C ILE A 451 -19.10 -24.26 -0.46
N ILE A 452 -18.98 -22.94 -0.60
CA ILE A 452 -18.78 -22.30 -1.92
C ILE A 452 -17.44 -22.74 -2.50
N LEU A 453 -16.36 -22.74 -1.71
CA LEU A 453 -15.05 -23.23 -2.16
C LEU A 453 -15.06 -24.75 -2.45
N LEU A 454 -15.71 -25.57 -1.62
CA LEU A 454 -15.79 -27.03 -1.84
C LEU A 454 -16.73 -27.42 -2.99
N SER A 455 -17.79 -26.66 -3.25
CA SER A 455 -18.69 -26.93 -4.39
C SER A 455 -18.11 -26.44 -5.74
N LEU A 456 -17.01 -25.71 -5.74
CA LEU A 456 -16.28 -25.28 -6.94
C LEU A 456 -15.12 -26.22 -7.31
N PHE A 457 -14.76 -27.17 -6.41
CA PHE A 457 -13.74 -28.19 -6.63
C PHE A 457 -14.29 -29.61 -6.80
N ILE A 458 -15.61 -29.79 -6.90
CA ILE A 458 -16.31 -31.01 -7.31
C ILE A 458 -17.00 -30.75 -8.65
#